data_3d8cf97fc983cad3d2e8233f643bd151
#
_entry.id   3d8cf97fc983cad3d2e8233f643bd151
#
_cell.length_a   1.000
_cell.length_b   1.000
_cell.length_c   1.000
_cell.angle_alpha   90.00
_cell.angle_beta   90.00
_cell.angle_gamma   90.00
#
_symmetry.space_group_name_H-M   'P 1'
#
loop_
_entity.id
_entity.type
_entity.pdbx_description
1 polymer ?
#
loop_
_entity_poly.entity_id
_entity_poly.type
_entity_poly.pdbx_seq_one_letter_code
_entity_poly.pdbx_strand_id
1 'polypeptide(L)'
;FQKPTLFPWLTVEKNISFSLKLQGKLKGNEEKVERMLRIIGLESFRNDYPGQLSGGMAQRVSLVRSLINEPDILLLDEPLGALDAFTRMNMQDEILKVWQEKKQLAIMVTHDVDEAIYMGTRVIVMDAHPGRVVSDIKIDQAYPRERSSQTFVACRNEILNRLHFGGKNRGQQ
;
A
#
# COMPACT_ATOMS: atom_id res chain seq x y z
N PHE A 1 9.40 -4.81 3.60
CA PHE A 1 9.61 -5.63 4.82
C PHE A 1 8.25 -5.98 5.40
N GLN A 2 7.98 -7.26 5.66
CA GLN A 2 6.73 -7.74 6.30
C GLN A 2 6.50 -7.18 7.71
N LYS A 3 7.53 -6.64 8.35
CA LYS A 3 7.43 -5.94 9.65
C LYS A 3 7.90 -4.50 9.49
N PRO A 4 7.21 -3.53 10.10
CA PRO A 4 7.64 -2.13 10.06
C PRO A 4 8.99 -1.99 10.76
N THR A 5 10.01 -1.55 9.99
CA THR A 5 11.38 -1.33 10.47
C THR A 5 11.58 0.12 10.90
N LEU A 6 10.79 0.56 11.90
CA LEU A 6 10.96 1.90 12.46
C LEU A 6 12.21 1.96 13.35
N PHE A 7 12.83 3.14 13.40
CA PHE A 7 13.93 3.39 14.34
C PHE A 7 13.35 3.52 15.75
N PRO A 8 13.64 2.58 16.68
CA PRO A 8 12.97 2.55 17.98
C PRO A 8 13.32 3.73 18.89
N TRP A 9 14.42 4.42 18.62
CA TRP A 9 14.89 5.61 19.35
C TRP A 9 14.39 6.94 18.76
N LEU A 10 13.61 6.90 17.69
CA LEU A 10 13.01 8.07 17.06
C LEU A 10 11.50 8.07 17.30
N THR A 11 10.93 9.26 17.50
CA THR A 11 9.47 9.42 17.55
C THR A 11 8.84 9.15 16.18
N VAL A 12 7.51 9.06 16.12
CA VAL A 12 6.74 8.93 14.87
C VAL A 12 7.15 10.02 13.87
N GLU A 13 7.08 11.28 14.26
CA GLU A 13 7.45 12.42 13.41
C GLU A 13 8.89 12.32 12.90
N LYS A 14 9.83 11.96 13.79
CA LYS A 14 11.25 11.81 13.44
C LYS A 14 11.50 10.60 12.55
N ASN A 15 10.73 9.53 12.68
CA ASN A 15 10.77 8.40 11.76
C ASN A 15 10.32 8.82 10.35
N ILE A 16 9.18 9.54 10.25
CA ILE A 16 8.66 10.03 8.97
C ILE A 16 9.65 10.98 8.30
N SER A 17 10.18 11.95 9.05
CA SER A 17 11.07 13.00 8.53
C SER A 17 12.52 12.57 8.40
N PHE A 18 12.90 11.35 8.77
CA PHE A 18 14.28 10.90 8.88
C PHE A 18 15.09 11.09 7.59
N SER A 19 14.52 10.69 6.46
CA SER A 19 15.18 10.79 5.16
C SER A 19 15.36 12.25 4.71
N LEU A 20 14.38 13.11 4.95
CA LEU A 20 14.48 14.54 4.69
C LEU A 20 15.61 15.18 5.53
N LYS A 21 15.73 14.75 6.79
CA LYS A 21 16.82 15.21 7.67
C LYS A 21 18.18 14.79 7.14
N LEU A 22 18.34 13.52 6.71
CA LEU A 22 19.61 13.03 6.14
C LEU A 22 20.02 13.79 4.87
N GLN A 23 19.04 14.19 4.05
CA GLN A 23 19.27 14.96 2.83
C GLN A 23 19.46 16.45 3.08
N GLY A 24 19.37 16.92 4.32
CA GLY A 24 19.41 18.35 4.65
C GLY A 24 18.18 19.14 4.18
N LYS A 25 17.07 18.43 3.83
CA LYS A 25 15.86 19.02 3.25
C LYS A 25 14.71 19.16 4.25
N LEU A 26 14.93 18.89 5.54
CA LEU A 26 13.85 18.97 6.53
C LEU A 26 13.31 20.39 6.66
N LYS A 27 14.21 21.37 6.73
CA LYS A 27 13.84 22.79 6.76
C LYS A 27 13.17 23.19 5.44
N GLY A 28 11.93 23.67 5.53
CA GLY A 28 11.09 24.03 4.38
C GLY A 28 10.20 22.87 3.88
N ASN A 29 10.23 21.69 4.53
CA ASN A 29 9.35 20.56 4.24
C ASN A 29 8.55 20.12 5.47
N GLU A 30 8.41 21.00 6.47
CA GLU A 30 7.65 20.72 7.70
C GLU A 30 6.17 20.43 7.38
N GLU A 31 5.59 21.19 6.45
CA GLU A 31 4.21 20.98 6.01
C GLU A 31 4.00 19.61 5.36
N LYS A 32 5.01 19.09 4.67
CA LYS A 32 4.98 17.74 4.08
C LYS A 32 4.95 16.67 5.17
N VAL A 33 5.69 16.86 6.26
CA VAL A 33 5.66 15.97 7.43
C VAL A 33 4.28 15.99 8.09
N GLU A 34 3.71 17.18 8.30
CA GLU A 34 2.35 17.36 8.83
C GLU A 34 1.30 16.67 7.95
N ARG A 35 1.42 16.81 6.63
CA ARG A 35 0.56 16.13 5.68
C ARG A 35 0.64 14.61 5.83
N MET A 36 1.85 14.05 5.96
CA MET A 36 2.02 12.61 6.13
C MET A 36 1.40 12.13 7.45
N LEU A 37 1.52 12.87 8.54
CA LEU A 37 0.87 12.55 9.82
C LEU A 37 -0.66 12.53 9.69
N ARG A 38 -1.25 13.51 8.98
CA ARG A 38 -2.69 13.57 8.73
C ARG A 38 -3.19 12.40 7.89
N ILE A 39 -2.48 12.05 6.82
CA ILE A 39 -2.81 10.92 5.94
C ILE A 39 -2.96 9.62 6.74
N ILE A 40 -2.09 9.41 7.72
CA ILE A 40 -2.12 8.19 8.53
C ILE A 40 -2.95 8.32 9.82
N GLY A 41 -3.52 9.51 10.10
CA GLY A 41 -4.33 9.78 11.31
C GLY A 41 -3.55 9.61 12.61
N LEU A 42 -2.29 10.04 12.65
CA LEU A 42 -1.42 9.89 13.81
C LEU A 42 -0.84 11.22 14.34
N GLU A 43 -1.53 12.34 14.11
CA GLU A 43 -1.10 13.67 14.58
C GLU A 43 -0.92 13.71 16.11
N SER A 44 -1.83 13.09 16.85
CA SER A 44 -1.77 13.01 18.32
C SER A 44 -0.65 12.11 18.84
N PHE A 45 -0.15 11.19 18.01
CA PHE A 45 0.93 10.25 18.33
C PHE A 45 2.31 10.69 17.82
N ARG A 46 2.42 11.92 17.32
CA ARG A 46 3.65 12.43 16.69
C ARG A 46 4.91 12.29 17.53
N ASN A 47 4.76 12.43 18.86
CA ASN A 47 5.86 12.35 19.82
C ASN A 47 6.08 10.95 20.41
N ASP A 48 5.22 9.98 20.07
CA ASP A 48 5.30 8.63 20.58
C ASP A 48 6.44 7.85 19.89
N TYR A 49 6.97 6.86 20.59
CA TYR A 49 8.01 5.97 20.07
C TYR A 49 7.38 4.69 19.50
N PRO A 50 8.08 3.99 18.59
CA PRO A 50 7.56 2.76 17.98
C PRO A 50 7.04 1.71 18.96
N GLY A 51 7.65 1.59 20.15
CA GLY A 51 7.21 0.66 21.18
C GLY A 51 5.84 0.97 21.82
N GLN A 52 5.32 2.16 21.57
CA GLN A 52 4.01 2.62 22.07
C GLN A 52 2.90 2.47 21.02
N LEU A 53 3.26 2.07 19.79
CA LEU A 53 2.35 1.95 18.66
C LEU A 53 1.80 0.52 18.52
N SER A 54 0.56 0.41 18.06
CA SER A 54 0.07 -0.88 17.55
C SER A 54 0.81 -1.26 16.26
N GLY A 55 0.75 -2.54 15.88
CA GLY A 55 1.37 -3.01 14.62
C GLY A 55 0.86 -2.27 13.39
N GLY A 56 -0.46 -2.02 13.33
CA GLY A 56 -1.07 -1.24 12.24
C GLY A 56 -0.64 0.24 12.23
N MET A 57 -0.48 0.87 13.40
CA MET A 57 0.07 2.24 13.48
C MET A 57 1.51 2.28 12.98
N ALA A 58 2.35 1.36 13.43
CA ALA A 58 3.75 1.27 13.01
C ALA A 58 3.86 1.02 11.49
N GLN A 59 2.97 0.20 10.92
CA GLN A 59 2.93 -0.06 9.47
C GLN A 59 2.57 1.21 8.69
N ARG A 60 1.57 1.98 9.13
CA ARG A 60 1.21 3.26 8.53
C ARG A 60 2.38 4.27 8.56
N VAL A 61 3.10 4.37 9.68
CA VAL A 61 4.30 5.21 9.77
C VAL A 61 5.38 4.77 8.78
N SER A 62 5.64 3.46 8.69
CA SER A 62 6.63 2.90 7.74
C SER A 62 6.26 3.21 6.28
N LEU A 63 4.98 3.14 5.94
CA LEU A 63 4.49 3.43 4.61
C LEU A 63 4.72 4.89 4.22
N VAL A 64 4.28 5.85 5.04
CA VAL A 64 4.46 7.29 4.72
C VAL A 64 5.91 7.73 4.77
N ARG A 65 6.77 7.06 5.57
CA ARG A 65 8.22 7.26 5.53
C ARG A 65 8.82 6.92 4.16
N SER A 66 8.23 5.96 3.44
CA SER A 66 8.64 5.63 2.07
C SER A 66 8.10 6.65 1.06
N LEU A 67 6.89 7.15 1.27
CA LEU A 67 6.22 8.10 0.38
C LEU A 67 6.77 9.53 0.48
N ILE A 68 7.25 9.95 1.65
CA ILE A 68 7.66 11.34 1.88
C ILE A 68 8.79 11.81 0.97
N ASN A 69 9.62 10.89 0.49
CA ASN A 69 10.72 11.18 -0.44
C ASN A 69 10.29 11.36 -1.89
N GLU A 70 9.03 11.07 -2.21
CA GLU A 70 8.52 11.09 -3.59
C GLU A 70 9.45 10.34 -4.56
N PRO A 71 9.73 9.05 -4.31
CA PRO A 71 10.66 8.29 -5.13
C PRO A 71 10.09 8.08 -6.54
N ASP A 72 10.96 7.96 -7.55
CA ASP A 72 10.53 7.64 -8.91
C ASP A 72 9.93 6.23 -9.00
N ILE A 73 10.43 5.29 -8.17
CA ILE A 73 9.95 3.92 -8.07
C ILE A 73 9.65 3.59 -6.61
N LEU A 74 8.43 3.15 -6.34
CA LEU A 74 7.95 2.73 -5.02
C LEU A 74 7.71 1.22 -5.03
N LEU A 75 8.39 0.50 -4.12
CA LEU A 75 8.20 -0.93 -3.92
C LEU A 75 7.49 -1.17 -2.59
N LEU A 76 6.32 -1.80 -2.64
CA LEU A 76 5.48 -2.08 -1.48
C LEU A 76 5.24 -3.60 -1.38
N ASP A 77 5.62 -4.17 -0.25
CA ASP A 77 5.41 -5.59 0.04
C ASP A 77 4.40 -5.70 1.19
N GLU A 78 3.17 -6.15 0.86
CA GLU A 78 2.01 -6.24 1.75
C GLU A 78 1.81 -4.97 2.64
N PRO A 79 1.73 -3.77 2.03
CA PRO A 79 1.82 -2.52 2.78
C PRO A 79 0.67 -2.29 3.76
N LEU A 80 -0.46 -2.97 3.58
CA LEU A 80 -1.68 -2.77 4.36
C LEU A 80 -2.12 -4.05 5.11
N GLY A 81 -1.29 -5.11 5.12
CA GLY A 81 -1.65 -6.42 5.65
C GLY A 81 -1.96 -6.45 7.17
N ALA A 82 -1.36 -5.56 7.97
CA ALA A 82 -1.61 -5.49 9.42
C ALA A 82 -2.79 -4.58 9.80
N LEU A 83 -3.54 -4.03 8.84
CA LEU A 83 -4.65 -3.11 9.08
C LEU A 83 -5.99 -3.84 9.11
N ASP A 84 -6.89 -3.37 9.99
CA ASP A 84 -8.29 -3.74 9.92
C ASP A 84 -8.94 -3.26 8.62
N ALA A 85 -10.10 -3.79 8.27
CA ALA A 85 -10.75 -3.55 6.98
C ALA A 85 -11.06 -2.07 6.72
N PHE A 86 -11.58 -1.33 7.72
CA PHE A 86 -11.92 0.09 7.55
C PHE A 86 -10.68 0.96 7.41
N THR A 87 -9.70 0.77 8.29
CA THR A 87 -8.42 1.49 8.21
C THR A 87 -7.72 1.21 6.88
N ARG A 88 -7.75 -0.03 6.39
CA ARG A 88 -7.18 -0.43 5.10
C ARG A 88 -7.84 0.33 3.95
N MET A 89 -9.17 0.37 3.89
CA MET A 89 -9.90 1.08 2.84
C MET A 89 -9.56 2.58 2.82
N ASN A 90 -9.55 3.22 3.98
CA ASN A 90 -9.18 4.63 4.09
C ASN A 90 -7.73 4.88 3.63
N MET A 91 -6.80 4.00 4.02
CA MET A 91 -5.40 4.11 3.60
C MET A 91 -5.21 3.90 2.09
N GLN A 92 -5.98 3.01 1.47
CA GLN A 92 -5.96 2.83 0.02
C GLN A 92 -6.35 4.13 -0.68
N ASP A 93 -7.40 4.81 -0.21
CA ASP A 93 -7.84 6.08 -0.77
C ASP A 93 -6.79 7.18 -0.62
N GLU A 94 -6.18 7.29 0.56
CA GLU A 94 -5.14 8.29 0.82
C GLU A 94 -3.86 8.04 0.00
N ILE A 95 -3.43 6.78 -0.13
CA ILE A 95 -2.29 6.41 -0.97
C ILE A 95 -2.57 6.74 -2.44
N LEU A 96 -3.77 6.44 -2.93
CA LEU A 96 -4.17 6.75 -4.30
C LEU A 96 -4.18 8.25 -4.57
N LYS A 97 -4.64 9.08 -3.62
CA LYS A 97 -4.57 10.55 -3.75
C LYS A 97 -3.13 11.03 -3.89
N VAL A 98 -2.22 10.54 -3.02
CA VAL A 98 -0.79 10.88 -3.10
C VAL A 98 -0.18 10.42 -4.42
N TRP A 99 -0.51 9.20 -4.85
CA TRP A 99 -0.01 8.65 -6.11
C TRP A 99 -0.51 9.43 -7.34
N GLN A 100 -1.77 9.86 -7.35
CA GLN A 100 -2.37 10.61 -8.46
C GLN A 100 -1.69 11.96 -8.70
N GLU A 101 -1.12 12.57 -7.66
CA GLU A 101 -0.38 13.83 -7.77
C GLU A 101 0.94 13.67 -8.54
N LYS A 102 1.64 12.57 -8.33
CA LYS A 102 2.99 12.35 -8.89
C LYS A 102 3.03 11.31 -10.01
N LYS A 103 2.12 10.34 -9.99
CA LYS A 103 2.04 9.22 -10.93
C LYS A 103 3.35 8.45 -11.10
N GLN A 104 4.09 8.32 -9.99
CA GLN A 104 5.33 7.53 -9.95
C GLN A 104 5.05 6.05 -10.24
N LEU A 105 6.06 5.32 -10.68
CA LEU A 105 5.95 3.87 -10.82
C LEU A 105 5.83 3.23 -9.42
N ALA A 106 4.72 2.55 -9.16
CA ALA A 106 4.53 1.79 -7.92
C ALA A 106 4.35 0.30 -8.24
N ILE A 107 5.11 -0.54 -7.57
CA ILE A 107 4.98 -2.00 -7.64
C ILE A 107 4.56 -2.45 -6.25
N MET A 108 3.40 -3.08 -6.15
CA MET A 108 2.84 -3.58 -4.90
C MET A 108 2.66 -5.09 -4.97
N VAL A 109 3.15 -5.79 -3.98
CA VAL A 109 2.86 -7.21 -3.75
C VAL A 109 1.76 -7.29 -2.71
N THR A 110 0.70 -8.02 -3.01
CA THR A 110 -0.41 -8.28 -2.08
C THR A 110 -1.04 -9.64 -2.38
N HIS A 111 -1.60 -10.27 -1.35
CA HIS A 111 -2.43 -11.45 -1.49
C HIS A 111 -3.94 -11.11 -1.53
N ASP A 112 -4.30 -9.83 -1.37
CA ASP A 112 -5.68 -9.35 -1.43
C ASP A 112 -6.02 -8.92 -2.86
N VAL A 113 -6.91 -9.69 -3.50
CA VAL A 113 -7.35 -9.46 -4.89
C VAL A 113 -8.08 -8.13 -5.03
N ASP A 114 -8.89 -7.76 -4.04
CA ASP A 114 -9.62 -6.49 -4.06
C ASP A 114 -8.69 -5.29 -3.94
N GLU A 115 -7.66 -5.40 -3.12
CA GLU A 115 -6.60 -4.39 -3.02
C GLU A 115 -5.86 -4.24 -4.35
N ALA A 116 -5.45 -5.36 -4.98
CA ALA A 116 -4.76 -5.33 -6.27
C ALA A 116 -5.60 -4.67 -7.35
N ILE A 117 -6.90 -4.98 -7.43
CA ILE A 117 -7.83 -4.35 -8.38
C ILE A 117 -8.05 -2.88 -8.03
N TYR A 118 -8.26 -2.57 -6.75
CA TYR A 118 -8.62 -1.21 -6.33
C TYR A 118 -7.49 -0.22 -6.59
N MET A 119 -6.25 -0.61 -6.29
CA MET A 119 -5.09 0.28 -6.35
C MET A 119 -4.31 0.19 -7.68
N GLY A 120 -4.24 -1.00 -8.29
CA GLY A 120 -3.38 -1.24 -9.45
C GLY A 120 -3.97 -0.73 -10.77
N THR A 121 -3.15 -0.19 -11.65
CA THR A 121 -3.50 0.03 -13.08
C THR A 121 -3.28 -1.23 -13.91
N ARG A 122 -2.54 -2.18 -13.37
CA ARG A 122 -2.17 -3.46 -13.96
C ARG A 122 -1.98 -4.48 -12.86
N VAL A 123 -2.53 -5.66 -13.01
CA VAL A 123 -2.41 -6.76 -12.05
C VAL A 123 -1.67 -7.92 -12.70
N ILE A 124 -0.55 -8.30 -12.11
CA ILE A 124 0.23 -9.46 -12.52
C ILE A 124 -0.12 -10.61 -11.57
N VAL A 125 -0.73 -11.65 -12.12
CA VAL A 125 -1.07 -12.86 -11.35
C VAL A 125 0.09 -13.85 -11.45
N MET A 126 0.57 -14.32 -10.30
CA MET A 126 1.70 -15.23 -10.22
C MET A 126 1.28 -16.56 -9.58
N ASP A 127 1.79 -17.66 -10.14
CA ASP A 127 1.70 -18.99 -9.54
C ASP A 127 2.86 -19.20 -8.55
N ALA A 128 2.64 -20.08 -7.55
CA ALA A 128 3.60 -20.24 -6.46
C ALA A 128 4.72 -21.27 -6.75
N HIS A 129 4.40 -22.35 -7.47
CA HIS A 129 5.31 -23.48 -7.66
C HIS A 129 5.30 -24.04 -9.11
N PRO A 130 6.26 -23.72 -9.98
CA PRO A 130 7.30 -22.69 -9.80
C PRO A 130 6.74 -21.27 -9.89
N GLY A 131 7.41 -20.30 -9.27
CA GLY A 131 7.04 -18.89 -9.40
C GLY A 131 7.07 -18.45 -10.87
N ARG A 132 5.89 -18.21 -11.46
CA ARG A 132 5.73 -17.79 -12.85
C ARG A 132 4.55 -16.84 -13.00
N VAL A 133 4.63 -15.94 -13.96
CA VAL A 133 3.50 -15.11 -14.36
C VAL A 133 2.48 -15.97 -15.12
N VAL A 134 1.24 -16.01 -14.62
CA VAL A 134 0.15 -16.74 -15.26
C VAL A 134 -0.84 -15.83 -15.98
N SER A 135 -0.91 -14.58 -15.56
CA SER A 135 -1.76 -13.59 -16.23
C SER A 135 -1.25 -12.17 -16.00
N ASP A 136 -1.57 -11.31 -16.93
CA ASP A 136 -1.26 -9.88 -16.95
C ASP A 136 -2.54 -9.15 -17.36
N ILE A 137 -3.16 -8.48 -16.40
CA ILE A 137 -4.49 -7.91 -16.55
C ILE A 137 -4.40 -6.40 -16.40
N LYS A 138 -4.77 -5.67 -17.45
CA LYS A 138 -4.90 -4.22 -17.40
C LYS A 138 -6.23 -3.84 -16.74
N ILE A 139 -6.20 -2.90 -15.82
CA ILE A 139 -7.39 -2.40 -15.12
C ILE A 139 -7.78 -1.04 -15.74
N ASP A 140 -8.70 -1.06 -16.68
CA ASP A 140 -9.15 0.13 -17.43
C ASP A 140 -10.26 0.93 -16.71
N GLN A 141 -10.37 0.81 -15.38
CA GLN A 141 -11.34 1.54 -14.58
C GLN A 141 -10.71 2.83 -14.04
N ALA A 142 -11.43 3.94 -14.19
CA ALA A 142 -11.03 5.22 -13.61
C ALA A 142 -11.10 5.20 -12.08
N TYR A 143 -10.31 6.07 -11.42
CA TYR A 143 -10.40 6.30 -9.99
C TYR A 143 -11.40 7.44 -9.67
N PRO A 144 -12.12 7.39 -8.52
CA PRO A 144 -12.15 6.27 -7.56
C PRO A 144 -12.93 5.08 -8.13
N ARG A 145 -12.51 3.87 -7.79
CA ARG A 145 -13.19 2.63 -8.22
C ARG A 145 -14.25 2.23 -7.20
N GLU A 146 -15.40 1.79 -7.71
CA GLU A 146 -16.48 1.27 -6.87
C GLU A 146 -16.35 -0.26 -6.76
N ARG A 147 -16.08 -0.77 -5.54
CA ARG A 147 -15.85 -2.20 -5.26
C ARG A 147 -17.07 -3.09 -5.53
N SER A 148 -18.28 -2.48 -5.50
CA SER A 148 -19.56 -3.15 -5.80
C SER A 148 -19.94 -3.11 -7.28
N SER A 149 -19.22 -2.37 -8.12
CA SER A 149 -19.53 -2.27 -9.55
C SER A 149 -19.39 -3.60 -10.27
N GLN A 150 -20.21 -3.82 -11.29
CA GLN A 150 -20.16 -5.06 -12.09
C GLN A 150 -18.78 -5.27 -12.74
N THR A 151 -18.13 -4.20 -13.17
CA THR A 151 -16.79 -4.27 -13.78
C THR A 151 -15.73 -4.68 -12.77
N PHE A 152 -15.83 -4.20 -11.53
CA PHE A 152 -14.91 -4.61 -10.44
C PHE A 152 -15.11 -6.08 -10.08
N VAL A 153 -16.36 -6.51 -9.92
CA VAL A 153 -16.71 -7.90 -9.62
C VAL A 153 -16.28 -8.85 -10.75
N ALA A 154 -16.47 -8.45 -11.99
CA ALA A 154 -16.02 -9.24 -13.15
C ALA A 154 -14.49 -9.42 -13.15
N CYS A 155 -13.74 -8.34 -12.90
CA CYS A 155 -12.28 -8.40 -12.81
C CYS A 155 -11.81 -9.30 -11.64
N ARG A 156 -12.46 -9.19 -10.46
CA ARG A 156 -12.21 -10.07 -9.31
C ARG A 156 -12.39 -11.53 -9.69
N ASN A 157 -13.51 -11.87 -10.32
CA ASN A 157 -13.81 -13.23 -10.73
C ASN A 157 -12.80 -13.76 -11.75
N GLU A 158 -12.37 -12.93 -12.69
CA GLU A 158 -11.31 -13.28 -13.64
C GLU A 158 -10.01 -13.65 -12.92
N ILE A 159 -9.53 -12.80 -12.00
CA ILE A 159 -8.30 -13.04 -11.24
C ILE A 159 -8.43 -14.33 -10.40
N LEU A 160 -9.55 -14.50 -9.67
CA LEU A 160 -9.79 -15.69 -8.85
C LEU A 160 -9.82 -16.97 -9.70
N ASN A 161 -10.38 -16.93 -10.91
CA ASN A 161 -10.36 -18.07 -11.82
C ASN A 161 -8.93 -18.40 -12.29
N ARG A 162 -8.07 -17.39 -12.54
CA ARG A 162 -6.66 -17.59 -12.89
C ARG A 162 -5.84 -18.17 -11.73
N LEU A 163 -6.19 -17.82 -10.50
CA LEU A 163 -5.60 -18.38 -9.28
C LEU A 163 -6.17 -19.76 -8.91
N HIS A 164 -7.03 -20.36 -9.76
CA HIS A 164 -7.70 -21.65 -9.50
C HIS A 164 -8.58 -21.71 -8.24
N PHE A 165 -9.00 -20.56 -7.72
CA PHE A 165 -9.97 -20.48 -6.63
C PHE A 165 -11.43 -20.52 -7.11
N GLY A 166 -11.67 -20.41 -8.40
CA GLY A 166 -13.00 -20.55 -9.02
C GLY A 166 -13.34 -22.01 -9.32
N GLY A 167 -13.77 -22.75 -8.34
CA GLY A 167 -14.41 -24.07 -8.25
C GLY A 167 -14.74 -24.93 -9.48
N LYS A 168 -13.92 -24.97 -10.54
CA LYS A 168 -14.01 -25.98 -11.62
C LYS A 168 -12.61 -26.25 -12.18
N ASN A 169 -12.00 -27.31 -11.73
CA ASN A 169 -11.04 -28.22 -12.36
C ASN A 169 -10.00 -28.78 -11.37
N ARG A 170 -10.45 -29.34 -10.23
CA ARG A 170 -9.69 -30.37 -9.52
C ARG A 170 -10.28 -31.73 -9.86
N GLY A 171 -10.14 -32.12 -11.09
CA GLY A 171 -10.56 -33.44 -11.53
C GLY A 171 -10.08 -33.70 -12.95
N GLN A 172 -8.92 -34.29 -13.05
CA GLN A 172 -8.33 -35.03 -14.18
C GLN A 172 -6.88 -34.61 -14.45
N GLN A 173 -5.99 -35.15 -13.63
CA GLN A 173 -4.76 -35.79 -14.12
C GLN A 173 -4.31 -36.82 -13.08
#